data_ca56c1d3afb6417982c563d34c40da78
#
_entry.id   ca56c1d3afb6417982c563d34c40da78
#
_cell.length_a   1.000
_cell.length_b   1.000
_cell.length_c   1.000
_cell.angle_alpha   90.00
_cell.angle_beta   90.00
_cell.angle_gamma   90.00
#
_symmetry.space_group_name_H-M   'P 1'
#
loop_
_entity.id
_entity.type
_entity.pdbx_description
1 polymer ?
#
loop_
_entity_poly.entity_id
_entity_poly.type
_entity_poly.pdbx_seq_one_letter_code
_entity_poly.pdbx_strand_id
1 'polypeptide(L)'
;KLCRVKIAFDPIAALKDDPEAEIFAVQTPAHVKSKNWIPDIAEIFDDNFRSYKFINEYCTKNPEMNPDDLDFIIGKLKAICNQSIGIIELSDTLEIDVVTDIFVRINSKGTTLNQGDFVMSKIAADEEHGGNTLRKIIDYFSHLAKVPSYYDYLVSHDTDFCSKPEQYIKKLEWLKDDSETVFDPECDDIIRVAFMHKFQRAKLSELVKMLSGRDFETREFKAEIIDETYAGMYEGVLNVVNEHNFKQFMIAIKSAGFISNKMVNSNMALDFAYALYLMLRENKEVSVSEIKKI
;
A
#
# COMPACT_ATOMS: atom_id res chain seq x y z
N LYS A 1 17.75 -2.25 -9.03
CA LYS A 1 17.44 -3.48 -9.80
C LYS A 1 16.06 -3.92 -9.42
N LEU A 2 15.11 -3.83 -10.34
CA LEU A 2 13.80 -4.46 -10.15
C LEU A 2 14.02 -5.93 -9.82
N CYS A 3 13.57 -6.37 -8.67
CA CYS A 3 13.62 -7.77 -8.30
C CYS A 3 12.51 -8.49 -9.06
N ARG A 4 12.87 -9.40 -9.96
CA ARG A 4 11.88 -10.20 -10.68
C ARG A 4 11.28 -11.20 -9.69
N VAL A 5 10.03 -10.99 -9.31
CA VAL A 5 9.28 -11.96 -8.54
C VAL A 5 8.97 -13.15 -9.46
N LYS A 6 9.30 -14.34 -9.02
CA LYS A 6 8.93 -15.59 -9.69
C LYS A 6 7.71 -16.18 -9.01
N ILE A 7 6.77 -16.64 -9.81
CA ILE A 7 5.55 -17.30 -9.33
C ILE A 7 5.69 -18.80 -9.58
N ALA A 8 5.63 -19.56 -8.51
CA ALA A 8 5.56 -21.01 -8.57
C ALA A 8 4.10 -21.47 -8.71
N PHE A 9 3.87 -22.60 -9.35
CA PHE A 9 2.55 -23.17 -9.63
C PHE A 9 2.53 -24.68 -9.36
N ASP A 10 1.50 -25.16 -8.66
CA ASP A 10 1.29 -26.59 -8.41
C ASP A 10 0.13 -27.14 -9.28
N PRO A 11 0.42 -27.84 -10.38
CA PRO A 11 -0.61 -28.42 -11.24
C PRO A 11 -1.42 -29.53 -10.54
N ILE A 12 -0.83 -30.25 -9.59
CA ILE A 12 -1.50 -31.34 -8.86
C ILE A 12 -2.56 -30.75 -7.91
N ALA A 13 -2.23 -29.67 -7.22
CA ALA A 13 -3.16 -28.94 -6.40
C ALA A 13 -4.30 -28.33 -7.23
N ALA A 14 -3.97 -27.78 -8.40
CA ALA A 14 -4.94 -27.19 -9.33
C ALA A 14 -5.97 -28.20 -9.87
N LEU A 15 -5.61 -29.50 -9.96
CA LEU A 15 -6.54 -30.55 -10.38
C LEU A 15 -7.52 -30.96 -9.29
N LYS A 16 -7.13 -30.83 -8.02
CA LYS A 16 -7.94 -31.35 -6.89
C LYS A 16 -9.13 -30.47 -6.55
N ASP A 17 -9.20 -29.26 -7.12
CA ASP A 17 -10.26 -28.26 -6.86
C ASP A 17 -10.50 -28.01 -5.35
N ASP A 18 -9.42 -28.07 -4.57
CA ASP A 18 -9.44 -27.84 -3.13
C ASP A 18 -9.28 -26.33 -2.86
N PRO A 19 -10.29 -25.67 -2.29
CA PRO A 19 -10.24 -24.23 -2.02
C PRO A 19 -9.15 -23.82 -1.03
N GLU A 20 -8.67 -24.76 -0.20
CA GLU A 20 -7.62 -24.49 0.80
C GLU A 20 -6.21 -24.81 0.26
N ALA A 21 -6.10 -25.43 -0.93
CA ALA A 21 -4.81 -25.74 -1.51
C ALA A 21 -4.14 -24.52 -2.12
N GLU A 22 -2.88 -24.31 -1.78
CA GLU A 22 -2.06 -23.26 -2.40
C GLU A 22 -1.67 -23.69 -3.82
N ILE A 23 -2.32 -23.11 -4.83
CA ILE A 23 -2.08 -23.40 -6.25
C ILE A 23 -0.95 -22.54 -6.80
N PHE A 24 -0.86 -21.29 -6.37
CA PHE A 24 0.17 -20.32 -6.77
C PHE A 24 0.88 -19.78 -5.53
N ALA A 25 2.19 -19.63 -5.61
CA ALA A 25 3.01 -19.08 -4.54
C ALA A 25 4.14 -18.22 -5.08
N VAL A 26 4.61 -17.27 -4.29
CA VAL A 26 5.91 -16.64 -4.57
C VAL A 26 7.01 -17.70 -4.41
N GLN A 27 7.86 -17.84 -5.44
CA GLN A 27 8.90 -18.86 -5.45
C GLN A 27 9.81 -18.78 -4.22
N THR A 28 9.94 -19.92 -3.55
CA THR A 28 10.93 -20.13 -2.48
C THR A 28 11.89 -21.26 -2.86
N PRO A 29 13.01 -21.46 -2.15
CA PRO A 29 13.90 -22.59 -2.36
C PRO A 29 13.20 -23.95 -2.17
N ALA A 30 12.12 -24.02 -1.40
CA ALA A 30 11.32 -25.23 -1.24
C ALA A 30 10.58 -25.59 -2.54
N HIS A 31 9.98 -24.61 -3.20
CA HIS A 31 9.29 -24.79 -4.48
C HIS A 31 10.25 -25.27 -5.58
N VAL A 32 11.48 -24.75 -5.62
CA VAL A 32 12.50 -25.19 -6.59
C VAL A 32 12.91 -26.65 -6.40
N LYS A 33 12.87 -27.17 -5.17
CA LYS A 33 13.26 -28.56 -4.85
C LYS A 33 12.07 -29.53 -4.92
N SER A 34 10.86 -29.02 -4.94
CA SER A 34 9.65 -29.84 -5.00
C SER A 34 9.48 -30.45 -6.38
N LYS A 35 8.99 -31.70 -6.42
CA LYS A 35 8.62 -32.36 -7.68
C LYS A 35 7.32 -31.82 -8.25
N ASN A 36 6.40 -31.42 -7.38
CA ASN A 36 5.02 -31.05 -7.73
C ASN A 36 4.94 -29.63 -8.27
N TRP A 37 5.81 -28.76 -7.80
CA TRP A 37 5.79 -27.35 -8.17
C TRP A 37 6.55 -27.07 -9.45
N ILE A 38 5.94 -26.34 -10.36
CA ILE A 38 6.62 -25.64 -11.47
C ILE A 38 7.22 -24.37 -10.86
N PRO A 39 8.53 -24.26 -10.78
CA PRO A 39 9.17 -23.19 -9.98
C PRO A 39 8.92 -21.76 -10.51
N ASP A 40 8.74 -21.61 -11.82
CA ASP A 40 8.51 -20.31 -12.45
C ASP A 40 7.55 -20.46 -13.63
N ILE A 41 6.34 -19.96 -13.47
CA ILE A 41 5.33 -20.02 -14.55
C ILE A 41 5.77 -19.27 -15.81
N ALA A 42 6.71 -18.33 -15.72
CA ALA A 42 7.18 -17.58 -16.87
C ALA A 42 7.78 -18.50 -17.95
N GLU A 43 8.29 -19.67 -17.57
CA GLU A 43 8.80 -20.67 -18.52
C GLU A 43 7.71 -21.20 -19.45
N ILE A 44 6.45 -21.28 -18.96
CA ILE A 44 5.31 -21.75 -19.75
C ILE A 44 4.88 -20.73 -20.80
N PHE A 45 5.14 -19.44 -20.55
CA PHE A 45 4.78 -18.34 -21.43
C PHE A 45 5.91 -17.93 -22.38
N ASP A 46 7.06 -18.63 -22.34
CA ASP A 46 8.14 -18.39 -23.30
C ASP A 46 7.73 -18.87 -24.71
N ASP A 47 8.07 -18.09 -25.74
CA ASP A 47 7.76 -18.42 -27.14
C ASP A 47 8.37 -19.74 -27.61
N ASN A 48 9.47 -20.17 -26.98
CA ASN A 48 10.15 -21.42 -27.25
C ASN A 48 9.65 -22.60 -26.40
N PHE A 49 8.61 -22.39 -25.57
CA PHE A 49 8.09 -23.43 -24.70
C PHE A 49 7.56 -24.63 -25.51
N ARG A 50 8.08 -25.81 -25.20
CA ARG A 50 7.72 -27.06 -25.85
C ARG A 50 6.86 -27.90 -24.92
N SER A 51 5.54 -27.75 -25.00
CA SER A 51 4.56 -28.41 -24.11
C SER A 51 4.80 -29.92 -24.02
N TYR A 52 4.94 -30.63 -25.13
CA TYR A 52 5.13 -32.08 -25.15
C TYR A 52 6.37 -32.53 -24.34
N LYS A 53 7.50 -31.85 -24.53
CA LYS A 53 8.71 -32.17 -23.77
C LYS A 53 8.53 -31.92 -22.28
N PHE A 54 7.96 -30.79 -21.94
CA PHE A 54 7.70 -30.38 -20.57
C PHE A 54 6.75 -31.36 -19.85
N ILE A 55 5.65 -31.73 -20.49
CA ILE A 55 4.67 -32.68 -19.96
C ILE A 55 5.32 -34.04 -19.67
N ASN A 56 6.12 -34.56 -20.61
CA ASN A 56 6.78 -35.84 -20.40
C ASN A 56 7.79 -35.76 -19.23
N GLU A 57 8.57 -34.70 -19.13
CA GLU A 57 9.53 -34.51 -18.04
C GLU A 57 8.83 -34.38 -16.68
N TYR A 58 7.73 -33.66 -16.61
CA TYR A 58 6.95 -33.47 -15.38
C TYR A 58 6.27 -34.80 -14.94
N CYS A 59 5.58 -35.46 -15.85
CA CYS A 59 4.92 -36.76 -15.55
C CYS A 59 5.92 -37.87 -15.21
N THR A 60 7.14 -37.83 -15.76
CA THR A 60 8.20 -38.75 -15.34
C THR A 60 8.58 -38.58 -13.87
N LYS A 61 8.55 -37.34 -13.37
CA LYS A 61 8.83 -37.01 -11.96
C LYS A 61 7.61 -37.23 -11.05
N ASN A 62 6.42 -37.16 -11.62
CA ASN A 62 5.12 -37.30 -10.92
C ASN A 62 4.22 -38.33 -11.64
N PRO A 63 4.47 -39.61 -11.43
CA PRO A 63 3.74 -40.72 -12.12
C PRO A 63 2.24 -40.73 -11.87
N GLU A 64 1.79 -40.06 -10.83
CA GLU A 64 0.35 -39.86 -10.48
C GLU A 64 -0.35 -38.84 -11.37
N MET A 65 0.40 -37.98 -12.10
CA MET A 65 -0.15 -36.97 -12.99
C MET A 65 -0.37 -37.57 -14.39
N ASN A 66 -1.61 -37.50 -14.88
CA ASN A 66 -1.90 -37.82 -16.26
C ASN A 66 -1.41 -36.71 -17.22
N PRO A 67 -0.73 -37.07 -18.32
CA PRO A 67 -0.30 -36.11 -19.32
C PRO A 67 -1.42 -35.21 -19.89
N ASP A 68 -2.59 -35.80 -20.14
CA ASP A 68 -3.74 -35.08 -20.68
C ASP A 68 -4.28 -34.03 -19.67
N ASP A 69 -4.31 -34.40 -18.38
CA ASP A 69 -4.73 -33.51 -17.30
C ASP A 69 -3.74 -32.34 -17.13
N LEU A 70 -2.43 -32.63 -17.22
CA LEU A 70 -1.40 -31.59 -17.16
C LEU A 70 -1.49 -30.65 -18.36
N ASP A 71 -1.70 -31.15 -19.57
CA ASP A 71 -1.88 -30.33 -20.77
C ASP A 71 -3.09 -29.41 -20.66
N PHE A 72 -4.19 -29.96 -20.15
CA PHE A 72 -5.42 -29.19 -19.89
C PHE A 72 -5.18 -28.04 -18.90
N ILE A 73 -4.47 -28.29 -17.81
CA ILE A 73 -4.16 -27.25 -16.80
C ILE A 73 -3.21 -26.20 -17.36
N ILE A 74 -2.17 -26.59 -18.09
CA ILE A 74 -1.27 -25.67 -18.77
C ILE A 74 -2.05 -24.82 -19.80
N GLY A 75 -2.99 -25.45 -20.50
CA GLY A 75 -3.89 -24.76 -21.42
C GLY A 75 -4.75 -23.70 -20.72
N LYS A 76 -5.33 -24.03 -19.57
CA LYS A 76 -6.06 -23.06 -18.71
C LYS A 76 -5.17 -21.91 -18.24
N LEU A 77 -3.95 -22.22 -17.81
CA LEU A 77 -2.98 -21.20 -17.38
C LEU A 77 -2.65 -20.24 -18.54
N LYS A 78 -2.37 -20.76 -19.73
CA LYS A 78 -2.13 -19.94 -20.92
C LYS A 78 -3.35 -19.11 -21.36
N ALA A 79 -4.56 -19.64 -21.16
CA ALA A 79 -5.79 -18.93 -21.50
C ALA A 79 -6.01 -17.65 -20.68
N ILE A 80 -5.30 -17.46 -19.57
CA ILE A 80 -5.32 -16.21 -18.80
C ILE A 80 -4.91 -15.03 -19.68
N CYS A 81 -3.92 -15.22 -20.55
CA CYS A 81 -3.47 -14.17 -21.48
C CYS A 81 -4.53 -13.75 -22.53
N ASN A 82 -5.54 -14.60 -22.73
CA ASN A 82 -6.62 -14.34 -23.67
C ASN A 82 -7.86 -13.74 -22.99
N GLN A 83 -7.80 -13.50 -21.69
CA GLN A 83 -8.90 -12.85 -20.98
C GLN A 83 -8.99 -11.38 -21.40
N SER A 84 -10.20 -10.95 -21.73
CA SER A 84 -10.46 -9.56 -22.06
C SER A 84 -10.41 -8.68 -20.82
N ILE A 85 -9.66 -7.59 -20.90
CA ILE A 85 -9.67 -6.53 -19.88
C ILE A 85 -10.61 -5.45 -20.35
N GLY A 86 -11.66 -5.17 -19.58
CA GLY A 86 -12.54 -4.03 -19.83
C GLY A 86 -11.85 -2.73 -19.42
N ILE A 87 -11.74 -1.78 -20.33
CA ILE A 87 -11.23 -0.43 -20.05
C ILE A 87 -12.42 0.52 -20.16
N ILE A 88 -12.67 1.30 -19.10
CA ILE A 88 -13.64 2.39 -19.10
C ILE A 88 -12.85 3.68 -19.02
N GLU A 89 -12.82 4.41 -20.12
CA GLU A 89 -12.20 5.72 -20.19
C GLU A 89 -13.24 6.78 -19.82
N LEU A 90 -12.93 7.59 -18.83
CA LEU A 90 -13.78 8.69 -18.40
C LEU A 90 -13.37 9.97 -19.12
N SER A 91 -14.35 10.84 -19.44
CA SER A 91 -14.07 12.15 -20.02
C SER A 91 -13.29 13.01 -19.02
N ASP A 92 -12.31 13.75 -19.51
CA ASP A 92 -11.55 14.75 -18.77
C ASP A 92 -12.41 15.95 -18.32
N THR A 93 -13.59 16.11 -18.92
CA THR A 93 -14.57 17.16 -18.56
C THR A 93 -15.48 16.78 -17.40
N LEU A 94 -15.38 15.53 -16.88
CA LEU A 94 -16.20 15.12 -15.74
C LEU A 94 -15.74 15.77 -14.45
N GLU A 95 -16.70 16.24 -13.66
CA GLU A 95 -16.42 16.71 -12.32
C GLU A 95 -15.86 15.59 -11.43
N ILE A 96 -14.91 15.93 -10.55
CA ILE A 96 -14.22 14.97 -9.69
C ILE A 96 -15.18 14.18 -8.79
N ASP A 97 -16.31 14.76 -8.42
CA ASP A 97 -17.35 14.09 -7.63
C ASP A 97 -17.96 12.92 -8.41
N VAL A 98 -18.24 13.13 -9.71
CA VAL A 98 -18.76 12.09 -10.60
C VAL A 98 -17.71 10.99 -10.82
N VAL A 99 -16.46 11.36 -11.03
CA VAL A 99 -15.35 10.41 -11.16
C VAL A 99 -15.22 9.56 -9.89
N THR A 100 -15.29 10.18 -8.73
CA THR A 100 -15.21 9.49 -7.43
C THR A 100 -16.38 8.52 -7.24
N ASP A 101 -17.60 8.93 -7.59
CA ASP A 101 -18.80 8.07 -7.52
C ASP A 101 -18.70 6.88 -8.48
N ILE A 102 -18.24 7.09 -9.70
CA ILE A 102 -18.02 6.03 -10.69
C ILE A 102 -16.97 5.04 -10.16
N PHE A 103 -15.86 5.55 -9.64
CA PHE A 103 -14.79 4.74 -9.06
C PHE A 103 -15.31 3.84 -7.92
N VAL A 104 -16.05 4.41 -6.95
CA VAL A 104 -16.66 3.67 -5.85
C VAL A 104 -17.63 2.59 -6.36
N ARG A 105 -18.46 2.92 -7.36
CA ARG A 105 -19.44 1.96 -7.92
C ARG A 105 -18.78 0.81 -8.66
N ILE A 106 -17.74 1.06 -9.44
CA ILE A 106 -17.01 0.02 -10.18
C ILE A 106 -16.37 -0.95 -9.18
N ASN A 107 -15.76 -0.42 -8.12
CA ASN A 107 -15.06 -1.22 -7.12
C ASN A 107 -15.99 -1.92 -6.13
N SER A 108 -17.26 -1.51 -6.01
CA SER A 108 -18.22 -2.12 -5.09
C SER A 108 -18.57 -3.59 -5.37
N LYS A 109 -18.27 -4.10 -6.56
CA LYS A 109 -18.54 -5.47 -7.00
C LYS A 109 -17.30 -6.37 -7.07
N GLY A 110 -16.13 -5.86 -6.71
CA GLY A 110 -14.84 -6.57 -6.72
C GLY A 110 -14.09 -6.41 -5.41
N THR A 111 -12.76 -6.54 -5.46
CA THR A 111 -11.89 -6.12 -4.34
C THR A 111 -12.08 -4.62 -4.17
N THR A 112 -12.68 -4.22 -3.07
CA THR A 112 -12.99 -2.82 -2.79
C THR A 112 -11.66 -2.07 -2.64
N LEU A 113 -11.28 -1.29 -3.65
CA LEU A 113 -10.25 -0.28 -3.46
C LEU A 113 -10.75 0.69 -2.40
N ASN A 114 -9.96 0.88 -1.36
CA ASN A 114 -10.36 1.80 -0.32
C ASN A 114 -10.15 3.27 -0.78
N GLN A 115 -10.73 4.20 -0.04
CA GLN A 115 -10.61 5.63 -0.37
C GLN A 115 -9.16 6.13 -0.28
N GLY A 116 -8.32 5.50 0.55
CA GLY A 116 -6.92 5.83 0.67
C GLY A 116 -6.11 5.47 -0.57
N ASP A 117 -6.38 4.33 -1.19
CA ASP A 117 -5.75 3.95 -2.46
C ASP A 117 -6.04 4.99 -3.55
N PHE A 118 -7.27 5.53 -3.57
CA PHE A 118 -7.63 6.58 -4.49
C PHE A 118 -6.90 7.90 -4.20
N VAL A 119 -6.82 8.28 -2.91
CA VAL A 119 -6.02 9.45 -2.49
C VAL A 119 -4.55 9.28 -2.86
N MET A 120 -3.97 8.11 -2.60
CA MET A 120 -2.56 7.81 -2.95
C MET A 120 -2.32 7.91 -4.46
N SER A 121 -3.27 7.43 -5.27
CA SER A 121 -3.19 7.54 -6.73
C SER A 121 -3.31 8.99 -7.20
N LYS A 122 -4.22 9.77 -6.60
CA LYS A 122 -4.40 11.20 -6.90
C LYS A 122 -3.15 12.00 -6.54
N ILE A 123 -2.59 11.74 -5.34
CA ILE A 123 -1.33 12.37 -4.91
C ILE A 123 -0.21 12.03 -5.89
N ALA A 124 -0.06 10.75 -6.26
CA ALA A 124 1.03 10.30 -7.13
C ALA A 124 0.99 10.90 -8.54
N ALA A 125 -0.22 11.19 -9.05
CA ALA A 125 -0.40 11.74 -10.39
C ALA A 125 -0.01 13.22 -10.52
N ASP A 126 0.16 13.91 -9.40
CA ASP A 126 0.52 15.33 -9.38
C ASP A 126 2.04 15.50 -9.34
N GLU A 127 2.63 15.83 -10.48
CA GLU A 127 4.08 16.05 -10.61
C GLU A 127 4.47 17.47 -10.16
N GLU A 128 3.60 18.45 -10.36
CA GLU A 128 3.87 19.87 -10.10
C GLU A 128 4.15 20.13 -8.61
N HIS A 129 3.35 19.52 -7.73
CA HIS A 129 3.51 19.66 -6.28
C HIS A 129 4.38 18.55 -5.67
N GLY A 130 5.05 17.76 -6.50
CA GLY A 130 5.92 16.68 -6.04
C GLY A 130 5.17 15.51 -5.39
N GLY A 131 3.93 15.27 -5.77
CA GLY A 131 3.05 14.28 -5.18
C GLY A 131 3.63 12.87 -5.14
N ASN A 132 4.40 12.46 -6.16
CA ASN A 132 5.08 11.15 -6.12
C ASN A 132 6.07 11.04 -4.94
N THR A 133 6.72 12.14 -4.55
CA THR A 133 7.60 12.16 -3.36
C THR A 133 6.79 12.03 -2.08
N LEU A 134 5.69 12.76 -1.96
CA LEU A 134 4.77 12.67 -0.81
C LEU A 134 4.23 11.25 -0.67
N ARG A 135 3.77 10.65 -1.76
CA ARG A 135 3.33 9.25 -1.79
C ARG A 135 4.42 8.31 -1.29
N LYS A 136 5.66 8.46 -1.76
CA LYS A 136 6.79 7.62 -1.32
C LYS A 136 7.10 7.76 0.16
N ILE A 137 6.98 8.95 0.74
CA ILE A 137 7.16 9.14 2.19
C ILE A 137 6.12 8.34 2.96
N ILE A 138 4.85 8.40 2.55
CA ILE A 138 3.75 7.68 3.19
C ILE A 138 3.95 6.16 3.07
N ASP A 139 4.19 5.68 1.85
CA ASP A 139 4.35 4.26 1.52
C ASP A 139 5.54 3.64 2.27
N TYR A 140 6.70 4.31 2.23
CA TYR A 140 7.91 3.84 2.89
C TYR A 140 7.81 3.86 4.41
N PHE A 141 7.16 4.87 4.99
CA PHE A 141 6.90 4.89 6.42
C PHE A 141 6.03 3.71 6.84
N SER A 142 4.89 3.51 6.17
CA SER A 142 3.98 2.39 6.44
C SER A 142 4.69 1.03 6.30
N HIS A 143 5.51 0.88 5.25
CA HIS A 143 6.23 -0.37 5.02
C HIS A 143 7.33 -0.61 6.06
N LEU A 144 8.12 0.41 6.37
CA LEU A 144 9.21 0.31 7.35
C LEU A 144 8.70 0.11 8.78
N ALA A 145 7.55 0.67 9.15
CA ALA A 145 6.93 0.41 10.45
C ALA A 145 6.62 -1.08 10.65
N LYS A 146 6.22 -1.77 9.58
CA LYS A 146 5.95 -3.23 9.60
C LYS A 146 7.19 -4.09 9.40
N VAL A 147 8.13 -3.64 8.56
CA VAL A 147 9.31 -4.39 8.13
C VAL A 147 10.56 -3.50 8.18
N PRO A 148 11.12 -3.25 9.38
CA PRO A 148 12.30 -2.39 9.54
C PRO A 148 13.51 -2.77 8.67
N SER A 149 13.72 -4.08 8.45
CA SER A 149 14.82 -4.61 7.63
C SER A 149 14.76 -4.20 6.15
N TYR A 150 13.63 -3.65 5.69
CA TYR A 150 13.47 -3.17 4.33
C TYR A 150 14.25 -1.87 4.05
N TYR A 151 14.72 -1.16 5.08
CA TYR A 151 15.42 0.11 4.96
C TYR A 151 16.64 0.03 4.04
N ASP A 152 17.52 -0.95 4.26
CA ASP A 152 18.76 -1.10 3.47
C ASP A 152 18.46 -1.46 2.00
N TYR A 153 17.41 -2.23 1.76
CA TYR A 153 16.91 -2.50 0.42
C TYR A 153 16.43 -1.22 -0.27
N LEU A 154 15.63 -0.41 0.41
CA LEU A 154 15.11 0.84 -0.10
C LEU A 154 16.22 1.82 -0.48
N VAL A 155 17.22 2.00 0.40
CA VAL A 155 18.38 2.87 0.16
C VAL A 155 19.16 2.44 -1.08
N SER A 156 19.27 1.13 -1.33
CA SER A 156 20.02 0.61 -2.47
C SER A 156 19.26 0.61 -3.80
N HIS A 157 17.91 0.67 -3.77
CA HIS A 157 17.07 0.50 -4.96
C HIS A 157 16.33 1.76 -5.42
N ASP A 158 15.97 2.68 -4.51
CA ASP A 158 15.36 3.96 -4.87
C ASP A 158 16.33 5.12 -4.66
N THR A 159 17.35 5.17 -5.53
CA THR A 159 18.39 6.20 -5.50
C THR A 159 17.82 7.60 -5.73
N ASP A 160 16.77 7.74 -6.52
CA ASP A 160 16.13 9.02 -6.84
C ASP A 160 15.49 9.64 -5.59
N PHE A 161 14.78 8.83 -4.81
CA PHE A 161 14.20 9.29 -3.55
C PHE A 161 15.28 9.58 -2.50
N CYS A 162 16.28 8.71 -2.41
CA CYS A 162 17.35 8.81 -1.42
C CYS A 162 18.30 10.00 -1.68
N SER A 163 18.43 10.45 -2.92
CA SER A 163 19.29 11.59 -3.30
C SER A 163 18.60 12.95 -3.17
N LYS A 164 17.32 13.00 -2.79
CA LYS A 164 16.59 14.26 -2.68
C LYS A 164 17.24 15.21 -1.66
N PRO A 165 17.35 16.53 -1.98
CA PRO A 165 17.98 17.52 -1.09
C PRO A 165 17.36 17.58 0.30
N GLU A 166 16.06 17.34 0.41
CA GLU A 166 15.28 17.37 1.66
C GLU A 166 15.59 16.19 2.59
N GLN A 167 16.35 15.20 2.09
CA GLN A 167 16.83 14.04 2.84
C GLN A 167 15.70 13.27 3.54
N TYR A 168 14.58 13.06 2.87
CA TYR A 168 13.41 12.35 3.43
C TYR A 168 13.76 10.97 3.95
N ILE A 169 14.65 10.25 3.28
CA ILE A 169 15.10 8.93 3.72
C ILE A 169 15.73 8.96 5.13
N LYS A 170 16.48 10.02 5.46
CA LYS A 170 17.06 10.17 6.81
C LYS A 170 16.01 10.41 7.89
N LYS A 171 14.88 11.02 7.51
CA LYS A 171 13.76 11.24 8.44
C LYS A 171 13.04 9.93 8.77
N LEU A 172 13.24 8.88 7.96
CA LEU A 172 12.69 7.54 8.15
C LEU A 172 13.72 6.54 8.73
N GLU A 173 15.00 6.93 8.86
CA GLU A 173 16.09 6.04 9.27
C GLU A 173 15.86 5.41 10.64
N TRP A 174 15.22 6.12 11.56
CA TRP A 174 14.92 5.64 12.90
C TRP A 174 14.02 4.40 12.94
N LEU A 175 13.22 4.17 11.87
CA LEU A 175 12.40 2.96 11.73
C LEU A 175 13.24 1.70 11.55
N LYS A 176 14.49 1.81 11.12
CA LYS A 176 15.40 0.67 10.96
C LYS A 176 15.58 -0.12 12.27
N ASP A 177 15.58 0.60 13.39
CA ASP A 177 15.77 0.04 14.73
C ASP A 177 14.46 0.05 15.54
N ASP A 178 13.32 0.30 14.88
CA ASP A 178 12.03 0.35 15.55
C ASP A 178 11.54 -1.06 15.88
N SER A 179 10.99 -1.19 17.09
CA SER A 179 10.41 -2.43 17.61
C SER A 179 8.98 -2.21 18.13
N GLU A 180 8.35 -1.10 17.70
CA GLU A 180 6.97 -0.81 18.08
C GLU A 180 6.02 -1.84 17.47
N THR A 181 5.02 -2.26 18.23
CA THR A 181 4.05 -3.29 17.82
C THR A 181 2.62 -2.95 18.20
N VAL A 182 2.39 -1.79 18.83
CA VAL A 182 1.05 -1.37 19.22
C VAL A 182 0.32 -0.70 18.07
N PHE A 183 1.04 0.07 17.27
CA PHE A 183 0.50 0.81 16.14
C PHE A 183 1.48 0.78 14.96
N ASP A 184 1.19 -0.05 13.97
CA ASP A 184 1.88 -0.11 12.69
C ASP A 184 0.98 0.58 11.64
N PRO A 185 1.09 1.90 11.44
CA PRO A 185 0.15 2.65 10.63
C PRO A 185 0.22 2.24 9.15
N GLU A 186 -0.95 2.05 8.55
CA GLU A 186 -1.10 1.89 7.10
C GLU A 186 -1.09 3.25 6.39
N CYS A 187 -0.99 3.24 5.07
CA CYS A 187 -1.02 4.47 4.29
C CYS A 187 -2.25 5.33 4.60
N ASP A 188 -3.41 4.68 4.76
CA ASP A 188 -4.67 5.34 5.12
C ASP A 188 -4.61 6.04 6.46
N ASP A 189 -3.99 5.40 7.46
CA ASP A 189 -3.86 5.94 8.80
C ASP A 189 -2.98 7.20 8.76
N ILE A 190 -1.84 7.14 8.08
CA ILE A 190 -0.93 8.29 7.92
C ILE A 190 -1.64 9.47 7.25
N ILE A 191 -2.37 9.20 6.15
CA ILE A 191 -3.11 10.22 5.42
C ILE A 191 -4.20 10.84 6.30
N ARG A 192 -4.96 10.02 7.04
CA ARG A 192 -6.02 10.51 7.95
C ARG A 192 -5.45 11.36 9.06
N VAL A 193 -4.39 10.90 9.72
CA VAL A 193 -3.75 11.67 10.79
C VAL A 193 -3.25 13.02 10.27
N ALA A 194 -2.54 13.04 9.13
CA ALA A 194 -2.06 14.27 8.52
C ALA A 194 -3.21 15.22 8.14
N PHE A 195 -4.27 14.67 7.55
CA PHE A 195 -5.43 15.43 7.11
C PHE A 195 -6.23 16.01 8.30
N MET A 196 -6.47 15.20 9.33
CA MET A 196 -7.11 15.68 10.56
C MET A 196 -6.26 16.74 11.25
N HIS A 197 -4.96 16.52 11.34
CA HIS A 197 -4.04 17.43 12.01
C HIS A 197 -4.01 18.82 11.35
N LYS A 198 -3.91 18.88 10.02
CA LYS A 198 -3.74 20.16 9.31
C LYS A 198 -5.06 20.82 8.88
N PHE A 199 -6.06 20.05 8.56
CA PHE A 199 -7.30 20.57 7.99
C PHE A 199 -8.52 20.35 8.89
N GLN A 200 -8.37 19.66 10.03
CA GLN A 200 -9.46 19.32 10.96
C GLN A 200 -10.61 18.57 10.27
N ARG A 201 -10.26 17.75 9.28
CA ARG A 201 -11.16 16.94 8.47
C ARG A 201 -10.69 15.49 8.45
N ALA A 202 -11.64 14.54 8.45
CA ALA A 202 -11.34 13.11 8.54
C ALA A 202 -11.75 12.31 7.29
N LYS A 203 -12.63 12.85 6.46
CA LYS A 203 -13.17 12.13 5.30
C LYS A 203 -12.20 12.22 4.12
N LEU A 204 -11.61 11.10 3.73
CA LEU A 204 -10.67 11.04 2.61
C LEU A 204 -11.27 11.50 1.27
N SER A 205 -12.60 11.36 1.08
CA SER A 205 -13.31 11.93 -0.07
C SER A 205 -13.24 13.47 -0.11
N GLU A 206 -13.19 14.14 1.04
CA GLU A 206 -12.98 15.58 1.10
C GLU A 206 -11.54 15.96 0.71
N LEU A 207 -10.56 15.15 1.14
CA LEU A 207 -9.17 15.36 0.73
C LEU A 207 -9.01 15.26 -0.80
N VAL A 208 -9.66 14.27 -1.45
CA VAL A 208 -9.65 14.16 -2.92
C VAL A 208 -10.17 15.44 -3.58
N LYS A 209 -11.24 16.01 -3.04
CA LYS A 209 -11.82 17.27 -3.55
C LYS A 209 -10.85 18.43 -3.40
N MET A 210 -10.22 18.57 -2.23
CA MET A 210 -9.22 19.61 -1.97
C MET A 210 -7.98 19.46 -2.86
N LEU A 211 -7.46 18.23 -3.02
CA LEU A 211 -6.36 17.92 -3.95
C LEU A 211 -6.73 18.19 -5.42
N SER A 212 -8.00 18.39 -5.71
CA SER A 212 -8.51 18.79 -7.03
C SER A 212 -8.91 20.26 -7.09
N GLY A 213 -8.66 21.04 -6.03
CA GLY A 213 -8.91 22.48 -5.98
C GLY A 213 -10.34 22.86 -5.57
N ARG A 214 -11.14 21.95 -5.03
CA ARG A 214 -12.53 22.23 -4.63
C ARG A 214 -12.59 23.12 -3.41
N ASP A 215 -13.15 24.31 -3.56
CA ASP A 215 -13.55 25.18 -2.46
C ASP A 215 -14.90 24.73 -1.90
N PHE A 216 -14.98 24.46 -0.57
CA PHE A 216 -16.22 23.98 0.05
C PHE A 216 -17.22 25.10 0.33
N GLU A 217 -16.77 26.35 0.37
CA GLU A 217 -17.64 27.50 0.62
C GLU A 217 -18.27 27.99 -0.68
N THR A 218 -17.42 28.28 -1.68
CA THR A 218 -17.89 28.79 -2.98
C THR A 218 -18.32 27.70 -3.95
N ARG A 219 -17.91 26.44 -3.72
CA ARG A 219 -18.09 25.29 -4.61
C ARG A 219 -17.39 25.44 -5.97
N GLU A 220 -16.46 26.35 -6.07
CA GLU A 220 -15.64 26.60 -7.27
C GLU A 220 -14.33 25.82 -7.17
N PHE A 221 -13.63 25.71 -8.31
CA PHE A 221 -12.29 25.14 -8.38
C PHE A 221 -11.26 26.28 -8.42
N LYS A 222 -10.29 26.22 -7.52
CA LYS A 222 -9.22 27.23 -7.35
C LYS A 222 -7.87 26.54 -7.25
N ALA A 223 -6.89 27.00 -8.03
CA ALA A 223 -5.53 26.45 -8.00
C ALA A 223 -4.87 26.62 -6.63
N GLU A 224 -5.13 27.74 -5.96
CA GLU A 224 -4.59 28.07 -4.64
C GLU A 224 -4.95 26.99 -3.60
N ILE A 225 -6.12 26.36 -3.73
CA ILE A 225 -6.54 25.28 -2.81
C ILE A 225 -5.70 24.03 -3.04
N ILE A 226 -5.29 23.76 -4.29
CA ILE A 226 -4.38 22.64 -4.58
C ILE A 226 -3.04 22.88 -3.90
N ASP A 227 -2.45 24.08 -4.10
CA ASP A 227 -1.17 24.48 -3.51
C ASP A 227 -1.20 24.34 -1.98
N GLU A 228 -2.22 24.92 -1.35
CA GLU A 228 -2.42 24.87 0.11
C GLU A 228 -2.62 23.44 0.61
N THR A 229 -3.36 22.62 -0.14
CA THR A 229 -3.64 21.25 0.24
C THR A 229 -2.37 20.39 0.18
N TYR A 230 -1.58 20.49 -0.90
CA TYR A 230 -0.32 19.78 -0.98
C TYR A 230 0.68 20.25 0.08
N ALA A 231 0.83 21.55 0.29
CA ALA A 231 1.70 22.09 1.33
C ALA A 231 1.30 21.59 2.73
N GLY A 232 0.01 21.67 3.05
CA GLY A 232 -0.53 21.19 4.33
C GLY A 232 -0.37 19.68 4.50
N MET A 233 -0.60 18.89 3.45
CA MET A 233 -0.39 17.43 3.50
C MET A 233 1.08 17.07 3.68
N TYR A 234 2.01 17.75 2.99
CA TYR A 234 3.44 17.55 3.23
C TYR A 234 3.83 17.82 4.68
N GLU A 235 3.42 18.96 5.20
CA GLU A 235 3.69 19.31 6.60
C GLU A 235 3.07 18.32 7.57
N GLY A 236 1.80 17.94 7.33
CA GLY A 236 1.08 16.95 8.14
C GLY A 236 1.77 15.59 8.15
N VAL A 237 2.12 15.07 6.97
CA VAL A 237 2.83 13.79 6.85
C VAL A 237 4.20 13.85 7.52
N LEU A 238 4.97 14.93 7.33
CA LEU A 238 6.27 15.08 8.00
C LEU A 238 6.15 15.15 9.53
N ASN A 239 5.06 15.68 10.06
CA ASN A 239 4.77 15.65 11.50
C ASN A 239 4.41 14.24 11.98
N VAL A 240 3.63 13.50 11.19
CA VAL A 240 3.26 12.10 11.49
C VAL A 240 4.49 11.19 11.53
N VAL A 241 5.35 11.28 10.51
CA VAL A 241 6.54 10.40 10.40
C VAL A 241 7.71 10.85 11.26
N ASN A 242 7.57 11.95 11.99
CA ASN A 242 8.62 12.46 12.85
C ASN A 242 8.86 11.51 14.04
N GLU A 243 10.10 11.04 14.20
CA GLU A 243 10.50 10.11 15.25
C GLU A 243 10.03 10.52 16.64
N HIS A 244 10.30 11.77 17.02
CA HIS A 244 9.96 12.26 18.36
C HIS A 244 8.44 12.31 18.56
N ASN A 245 7.67 12.75 17.56
CA ASN A 245 6.23 12.79 17.65
C ASN A 245 5.65 11.40 17.80
N PHE A 246 6.06 10.47 16.94
CA PHE A 246 5.57 9.10 16.94
C PHE A 246 5.91 8.38 18.23
N LYS A 247 7.17 8.42 18.66
CA LYS A 247 7.62 7.75 19.90
C LYS A 247 6.95 8.33 21.15
N GLN A 248 6.77 9.65 21.25
CA GLN A 248 6.08 10.25 22.39
C GLN A 248 4.59 9.89 22.40
N PHE A 249 3.94 9.83 21.24
CA PHE A 249 2.57 9.34 21.13
C PHE A 249 2.47 7.89 21.61
N MET A 250 3.37 7.00 21.15
CA MET A 250 3.41 5.61 21.62
C MET A 250 3.61 5.49 23.12
N ILE A 251 4.44 6.33 23.72
CA ILE A 251 4.61 6.36 25.17
C ILE A 251 3.32 6.76 25.87
N ALA A 252 2.57 7.74 25.32
CA ALA A 252 1.29 8.16 25.89
C ALA A 252 0.25 7.02 25.82
N ILE A 253 0.10 6.36 24.66
CA ILE A 253 -0.81 5.22 24.46
C ILE A 253 -0.47 4.05 25.41
N LYS A 254 0.80 3.69 25.52
CA LYS A 254 1.25 2.64 26.46
C LYS A 254 1.00 3.02 27.92
N SER A 255 1.18 4.29 28.27
CA SER A 255 0.91 4.80 29.61
C SER A 255 -0.59 4.76 29.95
N ALA A 256 -1.46 4.87 28.95
CA ALA A 256 -2.90 4.69 29.09
C ALA A 256 -3.32 3.21 29.19
N GLY A 257 -2.37 2.27 29.10
CA GLY A 257 -2.60 0.83 29.28
C GLY A 257 -2.72 0.03 27.97
N PHE A 258 -2.62 0.65 26.80
CA PHE A 258 -2.68 -0.03 25.52
C PHE A 258 -1.27 -0.52 25.13
N ILE A 259 -0.93 -1.74 25.53
CA ILE A 259 0.40 -2.33 25.38
C ILE A 259 0.51 -3.33 24.21
N SER A 260 -0.60 -3.58 23.50
CA SER A 260 -0.66 -4.50 22.36
C SER A 260 -1.71 -4.03 21.35
N ASN A 261 -1.46 -4.22 20.07
CA ASN A 261 -2.42 -3.96 19.00
C ASN A 261 -3.75 -4.71 19.18
N LYS A 262 -3.73 -5.88 19.82
CA LYS A 262 -4.95 -6.65 20.14
C LYS A 262 -5.90 -5.94 21.14
N MET A 263 -5.42 -4.94 21.84
CA MET A 263 -6.23 -4.13 22.75
C MET A 263 -6.92 -2.97 22.04
N VAL A 264 -6.55 -2.72 20.79
CA VAL A 264 -7.10 -1.63 19.97
C VAL A 264 -8.12 -2.23 19.00
N ASN A 265 -9.38 -1.89 19.19
CA ASN A 265 -10.48 -2.40 18.36
C ASN A 265 -10.61 -1.67 17.00
N SER A 266 -9.98 -0.51 16.86
CA SER A 266 -10.08 0.31 15.65
C SER A 266 -8.87 1.21 15.50
N ASN A 267 -8.16 1.08 14.38
CA ASN A 267 -7.06 1.99 14.02
C ASN A 267 -7.54 3.44 13.91
N MET A 268 -8.77 3.67 13.48
CA MET A 268 -9.35 5.01 13.37
C MET A 268 -9.37 5.75 14.72
N ALA A 269 -9.48 5.02 15.84
CA ALA A 269 -9.38 5.64 17.17
C ALA A 269 -7.94 6.09 17.47
N LEU A 270 -6.94 5.32 17.05
CA LEU A 270 -5.53 5.72 17.16
C LEU A 270 -5.20 6.88 16.22
N ASP A 271 -5.74 6.88 15.00
CA ASP A 271 -5.57 7.99 14.05
C ASP A 271 -6.07 9.31 14.65
N PHE A 272 -7.29 9.28 15.22
CA PHE A 272 -7.85 10.46 15.87
C PHE A 272 -7.03 10.90 17.09
N ALA A 273 -6.63 9.94 17.94
CA ALA A 273 -5.81 10.23 19.12
C ALA A 273 -4.45 10.83 18.71
N TYR A 274 -3.82 10.31 17.63
CA TYR A 274 -2.55 10.83 17.17
C TYR A 274 -2.68 12.22 16.55
N ALA A 275 -3.71 12.46 15.75
CA ALA A 275 -4.01 13.80 15.22
C ALA A 275 -4.24 14.81 16.34
N LEU A 276 -5.03 14.45 17.35
CA LEU A 276 -5.28 15.28 18.53
C LEU A 276 -3.99 15.55 19.30
N TYR A 277 -3.15 14.52 19.51
CA TYR A 277 -1.85 14.66 20.13
C TYR A 277 -0.96 15.68 19.39
N LEU A 278 -0.90 15.61 18.06
CA LEU A 278 -0.12 16.56 17.25
C LEU A 278 -0.64 17.99 17.37
N MET A 279 -1.98 18.18 17.32
CA MET A 279 -2.61 19.48 17.49
C MET A 279 -2.32 20.09 18.88
N LEU A 280 -2.45 19.30 19.94
CA LEU A 280 -2.19 19.74 21.30
C LEU A 280 -0.72 20.12 21.52
N ARG A 281 0.17 19.39 20.87
CA ARG A 281 1.59 19.65 20.95
C ARG A 281 2.01 20.94 20.24
N GLU A 282 1.35 21.32 19.16
CA GLU A 282 1.56 22.59 18.47
C GLU A 282 0.97 23.78 19.28
N ASN A 283 0.01 23.50 20.17
CA ASN A 283 -0.59 24.52 21.01
C ASN A 283 0.35 24.90 22.18
N LYS A 284 0.87 26.11 22.15
CA LYS A 284 1.78 26.64 23.17
C LYS A 284 1.15 26.81 24.56
N GLU A 285 -0.17 26.79 24.64
CA GLU A 285 -0.91 26.95 25.89
C GLU A 285 -1.04 25.62 26.68
N VAL A 286 -0.78 24.47 26.00
CA VAL A 286 -0.89 23.14 26.61
C VAL A 286 0.49 22.60 26.97
N SER A 287 0.70 22.28 28.24
CA SER A 287 1.96 21.70 28.70
C SER A 287 2.09 20.22 28.30
N VAL A 288 3.31 19.73 28.15
CA VAL A 288 3.59 18.30 27.85
C VAL A 288 3.00 17.37 28.92
N SER A 289 2.89 17.81 30.16
CA SER A 289 2.30 17.03 31.27
C SER A 289 0.76 16.94 31.16
N GLU A 290 0.12 17.91 30.55
CA GLU A 290 -1.32 17.91 30.30
C GLU A 290 -1.67 17.02 29.11
N ILE A 291 -0.88 17.05 28.04
CA ILE A 291 -1.07 16.17 26.87
C ILE A 291 -1.05 14.69 27.27
N LYS A 292 -0.24 14.32 28.28
CA LYS A 292 -0.15 12.92 28.78
C LYS A 292 -1.34 12.48 29.62
N LYS A 293 -2.24 13.38 29.98
CA LYS A 293 -3.44 13.08 30.79
C LYS A 293 -4.72 12.97 29.96
N ILE A 294 -4.67 13.39 28.71
CA ILE A 294 -5.75 13.31 27.71
C ILE A 294 -5.66 11.99 26.97
#